data_9f345244f88ac8001c580e8bc8788666
#
_entry.id   9f345244f88ac8001c580e8bc8788666
#
_cell.length_a   1.000
_cell.length_b   1.000
_cell.length_c   1.000
_cell.angle_alpha   90.00
_cell.angle_beta   90.00
_cell.angle_gamma   90.00
#
_symmetry.space_group_name_H-M   'P 1'
#
loop_
_entity.id
_entity.type
_entity.pdbx_description
1 polymer ?
#
loop_
_entity_poly.entity_id
_entity_poly.type
_entity_poly.pdbx_seq_one_letter_code
_entity_poly.pdbx_strand_id
1 'polypeptide(L)'
;VTFPQIFQENGYETAMFGKLHFGNNPKGVDESMILPDQGFYLNPDFIDTKGDTTTITGYVTDIITDLTLGWLQEKRNKEKPFMMMYMHKAPHRPWWPSPEKFAEFTNKEFPEPETLFDDYKNRGTAAKTAEMNLLTHMMYSHDSKIRPETLAKMEGKVLPVVEEFPNSFYGPYNRATAEQKALYDPVLDSINDFFYNNWPKMNDTEKMKWKYQRYMQDYLGSISSV
;
A
#
# COMPACT_ATOMS: atom_id res chain seq x y z
N VAL A 1 -18.04 23.99 6.43
CA VAL A 1 -17.05 24.68 5.58
C VAL A 1 -15.75 23.91 5.66
N THR A 2 -15.15 23.60 4.52
CA THR A 2 -13.85 22.94 4.42
C THR A 2 -12.78 23.97 4.07
N PHE A 3 -11.52 23.69 4.39
CA PHE A 3 -10.46 24.64 4.03
C PHE A 3 -10.31 24.84 2.50
N PRO A 4 -10.53 23.85 1.60
CA PRO A 4 -10.54 24.11 0.17
C PRO A 4 -11.61 25.14 -0.25
N GLN A 5 -12.81 25.11 0.38
CA GLN A 5 -13.83 26.12 0.13
C GLN A 5 -13.36 27.53 0.50
N ILE A 6 -12.62 27.67 1.62
CA ILE A 6 -12.07 28.96 2.02
C ILE A 6 -11.05 29.46 0.99
N PHE A 7 -10.18 28.60 0.47
CA PHE A 7 -9.24 28.98 -0.59
C PHE A 7 -9.97 29.42 -1.85
N GLN A 8 -11.00 28.66 -2.27
CA GLN A 8 -11.80 28.97 -3.45
C GLN A 8 -12.51 30.32 -3.31
N GLU A 9 -13.12 30.59 -2.15
CA GLU A 9 -13.77 31.87 -1.82
C GLU A 9 -12.79 33.05 -1.83
N ASN A 10 -11.49 32.82 -1.63
CA ASN A 10 -10.44 33.81 -1.69
C ASN A 10 -9.69 33.86 -3.04
N GLY A 11 -10.27 33.31 -4.08
CA GLY A 11 -9.78 33.44 -5.45
C GLY A 11 -8.70 32.45 -5.87
N TYR A 12 -8.42 31.44 -5.05
CA TYR A 12 -7.52 30.36 -5.42
C TYR A 12 -8.22 29.38 -6.35
N GLU A 13 -7.47 28.82 -7.29
CA GLU A 13 -7.88 27.63 -8.00
C GLU A 13 -7.50 26.40 -7.17
N THR A 14 -8.41 25.44 -7.03
CA THR A 14 -8.25 24.34 -6.07
C THR A 14 -8.26 22.99 -6.79
N ALA A 15 -7.33 22.10 -6.42
CA ALA A 15 -7.24 20.77 -6.98
C ALA A 15 -6.93 19.69 -5.93
N MET A 16 -7.32 18.44 -6.25
CA MET A 16 -7.07 17.30 -5.37
C MET A 16 -6.84 16.03 -6.18
N PHE A 17 -5.66 15.42 -5.97
CA PHE A 17 -5.28 14.19 -6.67
C PHE A 17 -4.84 13.12 -5.68
N GLY A 18 -5.38 11.90 -5.82
CA GLY A 18 -4.98 10.73 -5.05
C GLY A 18 -5.97 10.29 -3.98
N LYS A 19 -5.49 9.80 -2.83
CA LYS A 19 -6.31 9.12 -1.83
C LYS A 19 -6.96 10.11 -0.85
N LEU A 20 -8.29 10.18 -0.85
CA LEU A 20 -9.07 10.97 0.11
C LEU A 20 -9.69 10.13 1.24
N HIS A 21 -10.31 9.00 0.92
CA HIS A 21 -10.93 8.03 1.85
C HIS A 21 -11.99 8.61 2.82
N PHE A 22 -12.81 9.55 2.36
CA PHE A 22 -13.91 10.09 3.17
C PHE A 22 -15.30 9.64 2.68
N GLY A 23 -15.38 8.79 1.67
CA GLY A 23 -16.64 8.26 1.12
C GLY A 23 -17.51 9.30 0.39
N ASN A 24 -17.05 10.54 0.27
CA ASN A 24 -17.74 11.64 -0.39
C ASN A 24 -16.79 12.38 -1.34
N ASN A 25 -17.34 12.94 -2.40
CA ASN A 25 -16.57 13.83 -3.26
C ASN A 25 -16.11 15.07 -2.48
N PRO A 26 -14.89 15.57 -2.72
CA PRO A 26 -14.37 16.75 -2.04
C PRO A 26 -15.20 17.99 -2.38
N LYS A 27 -15.40 18.85 -1.37
CA LYS A 27 -16.10 20.15 -1.54
C LYS A 27 -15.11 21.30 -1.58
N GLY A 28 -15.35 22.25 -2.48
CA GLY A 28 -14.46 23.40 -2.66
C GLY A 28 -13.21 23.05 -3.47
N VAL A 29 -13.33 22.10 -4.39
CA VAL A 29 -12.27 21.66 -5.28
C VAL A 29 -12.75 21.80 -6.72
N ASP A 30 -12.01 22.56 -7.52
CA ASP A 30 -12.37 22.83 -8.92
C ASP A 30 -12.06 21.64 -9.82
N GLU A 31 -10.95 20.93 -9.57
CA GLU A 31 -10.61 19.70 -10.28
C GLU A 31 -10.11 18.62 -9.30
N SER A 32 -10.59 17.40 -9.48
CA SER A 32 -10.14 16.26 -8.67
C SER A 32 -10.12 14.96 -9.46
N MET A 33 -9.17 14.11 -9.12
CA MET A 33 -9.10 12.70 -9.47
C MET A 33 -8.74 11.93 -8.21
N ILE A 34 -9.73 11.36 -7.53
CA ILE A 34 -9.58 10.72 -6.23
C ILE A 34 -9.77 9.21 -6.33
N LEU A 35 -8.97 8.47 -5.57
CA LEU A 35 -9.12 7.04 -5.44
C LEU A 35 -10.40 6.71 -4.65
N PRO A 36 -11.28 5.83 -5.17
CA PRO A 36 -12.40 5.35 -4.39
C PRO A 36 -11.91 4.50 -3.22
N ASP A 37 -12.55 4.67 -2.06
CA ASP A 37 -12.27 3.92 -0.84
C ASP A 37 -10.75 3.88 -0.50
N GLN A 38 -10.17 2.70 -0.37
CA GLN A 38 -8.72 2.52 -0.11
C GLN A 38 -7.86 2.65 -1.37
N GLY A 39 -8.47 2.56 -2.55
CA GLY A 39 -7.75 2.52 -3.83
C GLY A 39 -6.90 1.27 -4.01
N PHE A 40 -6.38 1.08 -5.21
CA PHE A 40 -5.46 0.00 -5.55
C PHE A 40 -4.12 0.55 -6.00
N TYR A 41 -3.05 -0.21 -5.82
CA TYR A 41 -1.71 0.16 -6.31
C TYR A 41 -1.58 -0.04 -7.82
N LEU A 42 -2.28 -1.04 -8.37
CA LEU A 42 -2.24 -1.40 -9.78
C LEU A 42 -3.56 -1.08 -10.47
N ASN A 43 -3.47 -0.41 -11.60
CA ASN A 43 -4.61 -0.07 -12.46
C ASN A 43 -5.80 0.49 -11.67
N PRO A 44 -5.58 1.54 -10.85
CA PRO A 44 -6.61 2.07 -9.96
C PRO A 44 -7.76 2.71 -10.72
N ASP A 45 -8.92 2.71 -10.06
CA ASP A 45 -10.04 3.55 -10.45
C ASP A 45 -9.86 4.94 -9.84
N PHE A 46 -10.28 5.95 -10.55
CA PHE A 46 -10.36 7.33 -10.07
C PHE A 46 -11.76 7.89 -10.27
N ILE A 47 -12.22 8.68 -9.32
CA ILE A 47 -13.47 9.43 -9.38
C ILE A 47 -13.11 10.91 -9.64
N ASP A 48 -13.67 11.47 -10.71
CA ASP A 48 -13.46 12.87 -11.05
C ASP A 48 -14.38 13.81 -10.26
N THR A 49 -14.25 15.11 -10.50
CA THR A 49 -15.08 16.16 -9.86
C THR A 49 -16.57 16.02 -10.15
N LYS A 50 -16.96 15.37 -11.26
CA LYS A 50 -18.35 15.13 -11.64
C LYS A 50 -18.93 13.87 -11.00
N GLY A 51 -18.08 13.02 -10.45
CA GLY A 51 -18.43 11.72 -9.89
C GLY A 51 -18.30 10.57 -10.89
N ASP A 52 -17.76 10.83 -12.07
CA ASP A 52 -17.52 9.78 -13.06
C ASP A 52 -16.28 8.96 -12.67
N THR A 53 -16.37 7.63 -12.83
CA THR A 53 -15.29 6.71 -12.50
C THR A 53 -14.56 6.25 -13.74
N THR A 54 -13.24 6.32 -13.72
CA THR A 54 -12.36 5.87 -14.80
C THR A 54 -11.23 5.01 -14.24
N THR A 55 -11.00 3.84 -14.84
CA THR A 55 -9.83 3.01 -14.56
C THR A 55 -8.65 3.49 -15.39
N ILE A 56 -7.50 3.73 -14.76
CA ILE A 56 -6.27 4.13 -15.46
C ILE A 56 -5.25 3.01 -15.30
N THR A 57 -4.74 2.51 -16.42
CA THR A 57 -3.71 1.47 -16.43
C THR A 57 -2.36 2.03 -16.01
N GLY A 58 -1.71 1.39 -15.05
CA GLY A 58 -0.40 1.78 -14.56
C GLY A 58 -0.24 1.58 -13.05
N TYR A 59 0.85 2.12 -12.52
CA TYR A 59 1.13 2.14 -11.08
C TYR A 59 0.59 3.43 -10.46
N VAL A 60 -0.11 3.30 -9.35
CA VAL A 60 -0.90 4.41 -8.76
C VAL A 60 -0.10 5.66 -8.46
N THR A 61 1.16 5.52 -8.00
CA THR A 61 2.01 6.66 -7.67
C THR A 61 2.36 7.47 -8.93
N ASP A 62 2.74 6.78 -10.00
CA ASP A 62 3.08 7.42 -11.28
C ASP A 62 1.85 8.14 -11.85
N ILE A 63 0.69 7.46 -11.83
CA ILE A 63 -0.57 8.04 -12.32
C ILE A 63 -0.94 9.31 -11.55
N ILE A 64 -0.89 9.29 -10.20
CA ILE A 64 -1.20 10.46 -9.39
C ILE A 64 -0.22 11.59 -9.68
N THR A 65 1.06 11.27 -9.88
CA THR A 65 2.10 12.25 -10.23
C THR A 65 1.82 12.87 -11.59
N ASP A 66 1.53 12.05 -12.60
CA ASP A 66 1.24 12.52 -13.96
C ASP A 66 -0.01 13.39 -14.02
N LEU A 67 -1.08 12.99 -13.33
CA LEU A 67 -2.32 13.80 -13.20
C LEU A 67 -2.03 15.16 -12.55
N THR A 68 -1.21 15.16 -11.50
CA THR A 68 -0.81 16.36 -10.77
C THR A 68 0.03 17.29 -11.64
N LEU A 69 1.04 16.75 -12.31
CA LEU A 69 1.92 17.52 -13.20
C LEU A 69 1.14 18.05 -14.41
N GLY A 70 0.27 17.23 -15.01
CA GLY A 70 -0.59 17.68 -16.11
C GLY A 70 -1.49 18.84 -15.71
N TRP A 71 -2.08 18.81 -14.51
CA TRP A 71 -2.86 19.94 -14.01
C TRP A 71 -2.00 21.17 -13.78
N LEU A 72 -0.86 21.06 -13.13
CA LEU A 72 0.05 22.18 -12.84
C LEU A 72 0.58 22.85 -14.10
N GLN A 73 0.89 22.08 -15.13
CA GLN A 73 1.56 22.56 -16.34
C GLN A 73 0.57 23.03 -17.40
N GLU A 74 -0.56 22.34 -17.57
CA GLU A 74 -1.41 22.47 -18.74
C GLU A 74 -2.83 23.00 -18.43
N LYS A 75 -3.41 22.63 -17.30
CA LYS A 75 -4.85 22.87 -17.07
C LYS A 75 -5.13 24.09 -16.21
N ARG A 76 -4.39 24.30 -15.12
CA ARG A 76 -4.67 25.37 -14.17
C ARG A 76 -4.58 26.76 -14.79
N ASN A 77 -5.36 27.72 -14.30
CA ASN A 77 -5.19 29.12 -14.65
C ASN A 77 -3.94 29.70 -14.00
N LYS A 78 -2.92 30.01 -14.81
CA LYS A 78 -1.61 30.49 -14.35
C LYS A 78 -1.65 31.90 -13.73
N GLU A 79 -2.72 32.67 -13.99
CA GLU A 79 -2.93 34.01 -13.42
C GLU A 79 -3.51 33.95 -12.00
N LYS A 80 -3.98 32.77 -11.53
CA LYS A 80 -4.50 32.60 -10.18
C LYS A 80 -3.52 31.90 -9.27
N PRO A 81 -3.50 32.26 -7.97
CA PRO A 81 -2.88 31.40 -6.98
C PRO A 81 -3.63 30.07 -6.92
N PHE A 82 -2.96 29.02 -6.48
CA PHE A 82 -3.60 27.70 -6.38
C PHE A 82 -3.39 27.07 -5.02
N MET A 83 -4.31 26.20 -4.65
CA MET A 83 -4.20 25.25 -3.54
C MET A 83 -4.39 23.85 -4.12
N MET A 84 -3.44 22.95 -3.85
CA MET A 84 -3.51 21.58 -4.34
C MET A 84 -3.21 20.59 -3.23
N MET A 85 -4.03 19.54 -3.16
CA MET A 85 -3.79 18.38 -2.33
C MET A 85 -3.25 17.24 -3.22
N TYR A 86 -2.00 16.86 -2.98
CA TYR A 86 -1.28 15.78 -3.65
C TYR A 86 -1.07 14.65 -2.66
N MET A 87 -1.84 13.55 -2.80
CA MET A 87 -1.99 12.55 -1.76
C MET A 87 -1.78 11.15 -2.33
N HIS A 88 -0.61 10.56 -2.05
CA HIS A 88 -0.34 9.19 -2.45
C HIS A 88 -1.14 8.16 -1.66
N LYS A 89 -1.39 6.99 -2.28
CA LYS A 89 -1.87 5.80 -1.59
C LYS A 89 -0.77 5.20 -0.71
N ALA A 90 0.47 5.17 -1.18
CA ALA A 90 1.61 4.69 -0.42
C ALA A 90 1.85 5.55 0.84
N PRO A 91 2.24 4.97 1.98
CA PRO A 91 2.53 3.56 2.21
C PRO A 91 1.39 2.78 2.90
N HIS A 92 0.14 2.96 2.51
CA HIS A 92 -0.98 2.23 3.13
C HIS A 92 -0.97 0.75 2.71
N ARG A 93 -1.20 -0.16 3.66
CA ARG A 93 -1.35 -1.61 3.40
C ARG A 93 -2.60 -1.94 2.55
N PRO A 94 -2.65 -3.09 1.83
CA PRO A 94 -1.52 -3.98 1.58
C PRO A 94 -0.49 -3.32 0.68
N TRP A 95 0.77 -3.46 1.05
CA TRP A 95 1.87 -2.83 0.29
C TRP A 95 2.11 -3.57 -1.02
N TRP A 96 2.04 -2.87 -2.13
CA TRP A 96 2.42 -3.37 -3.45
C TRP A 96 3.39 -2.36 -4.07
N PRO A 97 4.71 -2.52 -3.88
CA PRO A 97 5.71 -1.70 -4.55
C PRO A 97 5.55 -1.76 -6.07
N SER A 98 6.08 -0.77 -6.79
CA SER A 98 6.21 -0.91 -8.25
C SER A 98 7.00 -2.19 -8.59
N PRO A 99 6.82 -2.79 -9.78
CA PRO A 99 7.49 -4.05 -10.11
C PRO A 99 9.01 -3.99 -9.92
N GLU A 100 9.63 -2.88 -10.35
CA GLU A 100 11.06 -2.64 -10.18
C GLU A 100 11.46 -2.62 -8.68
N LYS A 101 10.73 -1.84 -7.86
CA LYS A 101 11.01 -1.73 -6.43
C LYS A 101 10.68 -3.01 -5.68
N PHE A 102 9.68 -3.76 -6.10
CA PHE A 102 9.38 -5.06 -5.53
C PHE A 102 10.54 -6.05 -5.73
N ALA A 103 11.09 -6.14 -6.95
CA ALA A 103 12.24 -6.98 -7.23
C ALA A 103 13.50 -6.50 -6.49
N GLU A 104 13.75 -5.18 -6.47
CA GLU A 104 14.90 -4.58 -5.78
C GLU A 104 14.85 -4.85 -4.27
N PHE A 105 13.72 -4.51 -3.62
CA PHE A 105 13.62 -4.52 -2.16
C PHE A 105 13.45 -5.92 -1.58
N THR A 106 12.85 -6.86 -2.31
CA THR A 106 12.75 -8.27 -1.85
C THR A 106 14.13 -8.91 -1.65
N ASN A 107 15.16 -8.42 -2.35
CA ASN A 107 16.53 -8.90 -2.20
C ASN A 107 17.36 -8.09 -1.17
N LYS A 108 16.77 -7.08 -0.51
CA LYS A 108 17.45 -6.32 0.54
C LYS A 108 17.22 -6.95 1.90
N GLU A 109 18.26 -6.93 2.71
CA GLU A 109 18.19 -7.24 4.13
C GLU A 109 18.22 -5.93 4.93
N PHE A 110 17.31 -5.80 5.88
CA PHE A 110 17.18 -4.62 6.72
C PHE A 110 17.68 -4.92 8.13
N PRO A 111 18.39 -3.97 8.77
CA PRO A 111 18.88 -4.17 10.12
C PRO A 111 17.70 -4.36 11.09
N GLU A 112 17.82 -5.36 11.95
CA GLU A 112 16.83 -5.61 13.00
C GLU A 112 17.01 -4.56 14.11
N PRO A 113 15.94 -3.85 14.53
CA PRO A 113 16.03 -2.94 15.65
C PRO A 113 16.25 -3.73 16.95
N GLU A 114 17.00 -3.19 17.89
CA GLU A 114 17.22 -3.80 19.21
C GLU A 114 15.89 -4.10 19.93
N THR A 115 14.84 -3.34 19.61
CA THR A 115 13.50 -3.47 20.18
C THR A 115 12.60 -4.47 19.45
N LEU A 116 13.08 -5.20 18.44
CA LEU A 116 12.25 -6.20 17.72
C LEU A 116 11.64 -7.24 18.65
N PHE A 117 12.38 -7.59 19.73
CA PHE A 117 11.95 -8.51 20.77
C PHE A 117 11.85 -7.84 22.15
N ASP A 118 11.44 -6.55 22.18
CA ASP A 118 11.25 -5.79 23.42
C ASP A 118 10.22 -6.50 24.33
N ASP A 119 10.54 -6.69 25.58
CA ASP A 119 9.63 -7.25 26.59
C ASP A 119 8.75 -6.19 27.26
N TYR A 120 8.88 -4.94 26.80
CA TYR A 120 8.17 -3.76 27.30
C TYR A 120 8.33 -3.48 28.81
N LYS A 121 9.40 -4.04 29.46
CA LYS A 121 9.74 -3.65 30.83
C LYS A 121 9.99 -2.14 30.91
N ASN A 122 9.53 -1.54 31.97
CA ASN A 122 9.65 -0.10 32.20
C ASN A 122 8.97 0.79 31.15
N ARG A 123 8.05 0.25 30.35
CA ARG A 123 7.18 0.99 29.45
C ARG A 123 5.83 1.29 30.13
N GLY A 124 5.12 2.28 29.63
CA GLY A 124 3.74 2.59 30.06
C GLY A 124 2.77 1.43 29.76
N THR A 125 1.62 1.44 30.41
CA THR A 125 0.59 0.38 30.29
C THR A 125 0.19 0.17 28.82
N ALA A 126 0.00 1.23 28.06
CA ALA A 126 -0.39 1.12 26.65
C ALA A 126 0.58 0.28 25.82
N ALA A 127 1.88 0.43 26.01
CA ALA A 127 2.88 -0.38 25.32
C ALA A 127 2.85 -1.84 25.75
N LYS A 128 2.64 -2.11 27.04
CA LYS A 128 2.58 -3.47 27.59
C LYS A 128 1.35 -4.25 27.17
N THR A 129 0.24 -3.55 26.96
CA THR A 129 -1.06 -4.14 26.59
C THR A 129 -1.35 -4.08 25.11
N ALA A 130 -0.45 -3.51 24.31
CA ALA A 130 -0.57 -3.52 22.85
C ALA A 130 -0.46 -4.96 22.31
N GLU A 131 -1.54 -5.42 21.68
CA GLU A 131 -1.63 -6.80 21.19
C GLU A 131 -1.00 -6.96 19.81
N MET A 132 -0.94 -5.87 19.02
CA MET A 132 -0.47 -5.93 17.64
C MET A 132 1.04 -6.22 17.56
N ASN A 133 1.38 -7.31 16.88
CA ASN A 133 2.76 -7.71 16.62
C ASN A 133 2.88 -8.36 15.24
N LEU A 134 4.09 -8.47 14.74
CA LEU A 134 4.36 -9.03 13.41
C LEU A 134 3.96 -10.51 13.30
N LEU A 135 4.18 -11.29 14.36
CA LEU A 135 4.01 -12.74 14.28
C LEU A 135 2.54 -13.14 14.14
N THR A 136 1.65 -12.49 14.90
CA THR A 136 0.23 -12.88 14.99
C THR A 136 -0.73 -11.95 14.26
N HIS A 137 -0.33 -10.71 13.90
CA HIS A 137 -1.22 -9.75 13.25
C HIS A 137 -0.82 -9.43 11.82
N MET A 138 0.40 -9.74 11.40
CA MET A 138 0.80 -9.64 10.01
C MET A 138 0.27 -10.85 9.24
N MET A 139 -0.71 -10.62 8.37
CA MET A 139 -1.38 -11.63 7.57
C MET A 139 -0.45 -12.22 6.50
N TYR A 140 -0.64 -13.48 6.18
CA TYR A 140 0.18 -14.14 5.17
C TYR A 140 -0.13 -13.64 3.76
N SER A 141 -1.39 -13.68 3.35
CA SER A 141 -1.78 -13.29 1.99
C SER A 141 -1.80 -11.77 1.82
N HIS A 142 -2.35 -11.04 2.78
CA HIS A 142 -2.52 -9.60 2.69
C HIS A 142 -1.19 -8.86 2.78
N ASP A 143 -0.38 -9.19 3.77
CA ASP A 143 0.85 -8.44 4.07
C ASP A 143 2.10 -9.09 3.48
N SER A 144 2.22 -10.42 3.57
CA SER A 144 3.45 -11.12 3.17
C SER A 144 3.40 -11.67 1.75
N LYS A 145 2.29 -11.52 1.04
CA LYS A 145 2.05 -11.98 -0.34
C LYS A 145 2.22 -13.48 -0.53
N ILE A 146 1.84 -14.25 0.51
CA ILE A 146 1.74 -15.69 0.37
C ILE A 146 0.43 -16.02 -0.34
N ARG A 147 0.53 -16.72 -1.45
CA ARG A 147 -0.62 -17.11 -2.25
C ARG A 147 -1.54 -18.04 -1.46
N PRO A 148 -2.87 -17.89 -1.59
CA PRO A 148 -3.81 -18.78 -0.91
C PRO A 148 -3.56 -20.27 -1.18
N GLU A 149 -3.11 -20.64 -2.38
CA GLU A 149 -2.77 -22.01 -2.76
C GLU A 149 -1.53 -22.52 -2.00
N THR A 150 -0.56 -21.65 -1.74
CA THR A 150 0.60 -22.00 -0.90
C THR A 150 0.16 -22.26 0.52
N LEU A 151 -0.70 -21.40 1.09
CA LEU A 151 -1.26 -21.60 2.43
C LEU A 151 -2.08 -22.90 2.52
N ALA A 152 -2.90 -23.18 1.54
CA ALA A 152 -3.70 -24.43 1.50
C ALA A 152 -2.82 -25.68 1.55
N LYS A 153 -1.67 -25.68 0.86
CA LYS A 153 -0.70 -26.79 0.92
C LYS A 153 0.01 -26.89 2.27
N MET A 154 -0.10 -25.86 3.10
CA MET A 154 0.56 -25.76 4.40
C MET A 154 -0.41 -25.87 5.59
N GLU A 155 -1.61 -26.40 5.35
CA GLU A 155 -2.60 -26.59 6.40
C GLU A 155 -2.02 -27.31 7.63
N GLY A 156 -2.25 -26.73 8.82
CA GLY A 156 -1.68 -27.22 10.09
C GLY A 156 -0.18 -26.95 10.31
N LYS A 157 0.51 -26.32 9.35
CA LYS A 157 1.96 -25.99 9.46
C LYS A 157 2.24 -24.50 9.61
N VAL A 158 1.21 -23.66 9.48
CA VAL A 158 1.32 -22.21 9.70
C VAL A 158 0.77 -21.82 11.07
N LEU A 159 1.40 -20.84 11.71
CA LEU A 159 0.87 -20.27 12.93
C LEU A 159 -0.44 -19.52 12.61
N PRO A 160 -1.47 -19.65 13.45
CA PRO A 160 -2.67 -18.83 13.27
C PRO A 160 -2.32 -17.35 13.43
N VAL A 161 -2.89 -16.53 12.56
CA VAL A 161 -2.91 -15.08 12.72
C VAL A 161 -4.28 -14.65 13.22
N VAL A 162 -4.36 -13.50 13.89
CA VAL A 162 -5.60 -12.99 14.47
C VAL A 162 -6.69 -12.83 13.41
N GLU A 163 -6.28 -12.41 12.22
CA GLU A 163 -7.17 -12.24 11.08
C GLU A 163 -6.40 -12.61 9.80
N GLU A 164 -7.04 -13.32 8.89
CA GLU A 164 -6.49 -13.65 7.58
C GLU A 164 -7.57 -13.45 6.51
N PHE A 165 -7.20 -12.73 5.47
CA PHE A 165 -8.05 -12.52 4.30
C PHE A 165 -7.43 -13.21 3.07
N PRO A 166 -7.65 -14.51 2.85
CA PRO A 166 -6.98 -15.24 1.77
C PRO A 166 -7.19 -14.60 0.40
N ASN A 167 -8.39 -14.07 0.16
CA ASN A 167 -8.71 -13.40 -1.11
C ASN A 167 -8.09 -12.00 -1.26
N SER A 168 -7.49 -11.45 -0.20
CA SER A 168 -6.89 -10.11 -0.25
C SER A 168 -5.63 -10.05 -1.12
N PHE A 169 -4.98 -11.17 -1.37
CA PHE A 169 -3.92 -11.29 -2.37
C PHE A 169 -4.47 -11.02 -3.78
N TYR A 170 -5.59 -11.64 -4.11
CA TYR A 170 -6.15 -11.56 -5.46
C TYR A 170 -6.78 -10.22 -5.81
N GLY A 171 -7.23 -9.44 -4.83
CA GLY A 171 -7.79 -8.11 -5.08
C GLY A 171 -6.84 -7.24 -5.92
N PRO A 172 -5.65 -6.89 -5.42
CA PRO A 172 -4.66 -6.15 -6.18
C PRO A 172 -4.09 -6.93 -7.37
N TYR A 173 -3.77 -8.22 -7.19
CA TYR A 173 -3.12 -9.05 -8.20
C TYR A 173 -3.98 -9.22 -9.47
N ASN A 174 -5.28 -9.40 -9.34
CA ASN A 174 -6.18 -9.56 -10.47
C ASN A 174 -6.41 -8.27 -11.26
N ARG A 175 -6.08 -7.13 -10.70
CA ARG A 175 -6.09 -5.85 -11.45
C ARG A 175 -4.88 -5.71 -12.38
N ALA A 176 -3.80 -6.44 -12.11
CA ALA A 176 -2.61 -6.39 -12.93
C ALA A 176 -2.87 -6.97 -14.33
N THR A 177 -2.34 -6.32 -15.37
CA THR A 177 -2.31 -6.86 -16.74
C THR A 177 -1.41 -8.08 -16.82
N ALA A 178 -1.45 -8.82 -17.93
CA ALA A 178 -0.56 -9.97 -18.15
C ALA A 178 0.92 -9.55 -18.10
N GLU A 179 1.25 -8.39 -18.68
CA GLU A 179 2.60 -7.83 -18.69
C GLU A 179 3.05 -7.45 -17.28
N GLN A 180 2.18 -6.82 -16.48
CA GLN A 180 2.48 -6.49 -15.09
C GLN A 180 2.67 -7.76 -14.25
N LYS A 181 1.81 -8.78 -14.42
CA LYS A 181 1.96 -10.07 -13.74
C LYS A 181 3.29 -10.73 -14.06
N ALA A 182 3.71 -10.72 -15.33
CA ALA A 182 4.99 -11.28 -15.73
C ALA A 182 6.20 -10.64 -15.02
N LEU A 183 6.07 -9.39 -14.54
CA LEU A 183 7.11 -8.71 -13.75
C LEU A 183 7.05 -9.07 -12.26
N TYR A 184 5.85 -9.30 -11.71
CA TYR A 184 5.67 -9.66 -10.30
C TYR A 184 5.89 -11.15 -10.03
N ASP A 185 5.45 -12.03 -10.94
CA ASP A 185 5.38 -13.47 -10.70
C ASP A 185 6.73 -14.10 -10.31
N PRO A 186 7.88 -13.78 -10.94
CA PRO A 186 9.16 -14.38 -10.53
C PRO A 186 9.52 -14.09 -9.07
N VAL A 187 9.20 -12.88 -8.59
CA VAL A 187 9.46 -12.47 -7.20
C VAL A 187 8.47 -13.14 -6.26
N LEU A 188 7.18 -13.15 -6.63
CA LEU A 188 6.13 -13.83 -5.87
C LEU A 188 6.40 -15.34 -5.75
N ASP A 189 6.86 -15.99 -6.83
CA ASP A 189 7.22 -17.40 -6.83
C ASP A 189 8.36 -17.66 -5.85
N SER A 190 9.43 -16.85 -5.90
CA SER A 190 10.55 -16.97 -4.99
C SER A 190 10.13 -16.82 -3.51
N ILE A 191 9.28 -15.85 -3.18
CA ILE A 191 8.75 -15.67 -1.82
C ILE A 191 7.94 -16.89 -1.37
N ASN A 192 7.06 -17.39 -2.24
CA ASN A 192 6.18 -18.50 -1.93
C ASN A 192 6.92 -19.82 -1.82
N ASP A 193 7.89 -20.07 -2.69
CA ASP A 193 8.76 -21.25 -2.62
C ASP A 193 9.62 -21.25 -1.35
N PHE A 194 10.21 -20.09 -1.01
CA PHE A 194 10.95 -19.96 0.24
C PHE A 194 10.06 -20.25 1.44
N PHE A 195 8.86 -19.65 1.49
CA PHE A 195 7.91 -19.85 2.57
C PHE A 195 7.50 -21.32 2.69
N TYR A 196 7.10 -21.95 1.60
CA TYR A 196 6.67 -23.34 1.58
C TYR A 196 7.77 -24.30 2.11
N ASN A 197 9.00 -24.09 1.68
CA ASN A 197 10.12 -24.99 2.00
C ASN A 197 10.76 -24.75 3.37
N ASN A 198 10.70 -23.51 3.91
CA ASN A 198 11.46 -23.14 5.09
C ASN A 198 10.60 -22.83 6.31
N TRP A 199 9.43 -22.22 6.15
CA TRP A 199 8.57 -21.83 7.26
C TRP A 199 8.28 -22.95 8.28
N PRO A 200 7.97 -24.20 7.88
CA PRO A 200 7.72 -25.29 8.82
C PRO A 200 8.91 -25.69 9.68
N LYS A 201 10.12 -25.30 9.25
CA LYS A 201 11.38 -25.66 9.92
C LYS A 201 11.87 -24.56 10.85
N MET A 202 11.30 -23.35 10.74
CA MET A 202 11.69 -22.17 11.52
C MET A 202 11.12 -22.25 12.93
N ASN A 203 11.88 -21.83 13.92
CA ASN A 203 11.37 -21.47 15.23
C ASN A 203 10.68 -20.08 15.23
N ASP A 204 10.03 -19.70 16.34
CA ASP A 204 9.24 -18.47 16.39
C ASP A 204 10.09 -17.19 16.23
N THR A 205 11.34 -17.22 16.71
CA THR A 205 12.29 -16.12 16.50
C THR A 205 12.61 -15.93 15.01
N GLU A 206 12.90 -17.02 14.31
CA GLU A 206 13.17 -17.00 12.87
C GLU A 206 11.95 -16.56 12.06
N LYS A 207 10.74 -17.01 12.45
CA LYS A 207 9.47 -16.58 11.85
C LYS A 207 9.21 -15.10 12.04
N MET A 208 9.48 -14.56 13.25
CA MET A 208 9.36 -13.14 13.54
C MET A 208 10.32 -12.32 12.68
N LYS A 209 11.58 -12.74 12.58
CA LYS A 209 12.59 -12.07 11.74
C LYS A 209 12.20 -12.10 10.27
N TRP A 210 11.72 -13.22 9.76
CA TRP A 210 11.24 -13.33 8.39
C TRP A 210 10.06 -12.39 8.12
N LYS A 211 9.06 -12.33 9.01
CA LYS A 211 7.93 -11.39 8.87
C LYS A 211 8.40 -9.94 8.93
N TYR A 212 9.38 -9.63 9.81
CA TYR A 212 9.98 -8.30 9.86
C TYR A 212 10.65 -7.94 8.52
N GLN A 213 11.46 -8.82 7.94
CA GLN A 213 12.09 -8.57 6.65
C GLN A 213 11.05 -8.37 5.55
N ARG A 214 10.03 -9.22 5.47
CA ARG A 214 8.94 -9.06 4.49
C ARG A 214 8.19 -7.72 4.66
N TYR A 215 7.92 -7.33 5.92
CA TYR A 215 7.30 -6.04 6.21
C TYR A 215 8.17 -4.88 5.71
N MET A 216 9.45 -4.87 6.07
CA MET A 216 10.37 -3.79 5.68
C MET A 216 10.58 -3.72 4.17
N GLN A 217 10.70 -4.86 3.51
CA GLN A 217 10.87 -4.94 2.06
C GLN A 217 9.67 -4.34 1.32
N ASP A 218 8.46 -4.73 1.67
CA ASP A 218 7.26 -4.26 0.99
C ASP A 218 6.90 -2.82 1.37
N TYR A 219 7.03 -2.46 2.65
CA TYR A 219 6.73 -1.13 3.15
C TYR A 219 7.70 -0.09 2.56
N LEU A 220 9.01 -0.31 2.68
CA LEU A 220 10.02 0.62 2.15
C LEU A 220 10.07 0.59 0.62
N GLY A 221 9.81 -0.57 0.01
CA GLY A 221 9.64 -0.67 -1.44
C GLY A 221 8.50 0.20 -1.94
N SER A 222 7.36 0.20 -1.22
CA SER A 222 6.22 1.07 -1.56
C SER A 222 6.53 2.55 -1.35
N ILE A 223 7.28 2.92 -0.32
CA ILE A 223 7.75 4.30 -0.10
C ILE A 223 8.72 4.71 -1.21
N SER A 224 9.67 3.83 -1.55
CA SER A 224 10.66 4.10 -2.61
C SER A 224 10.05 4.16 -4.02
N SER A 225 8.78 3.77 -4.16
CA SER A 225 8.02 3.91 -5.40
C SER A 225 7.31 5.28 -5.51
N VAL A 226 7.43 6.15 -4.50
CA VAL A 226 6.99 7.55 -4.50
C VAL A 226 8.13 8.47 -4.93
#